data_54bd7313b47187afda3d2469938ec4af
#
_entry.id   54bd7313b47187afda3d2469938ec4af
#
_cell.length_a   1.000
_cell.length_b   1.000
_cell.length_c   1.000
_cell.angle_alpha   90.00
_cell.angle_beta   90.00
_cell.angle_gamma   90.00
#
_symmetry.space_group_name_H-M   'P 1'
#
loop_
_entity.id
_entity.type
_entity.pdbx_description
1 polymer ?
#
loop_
_entity_poly.entity_id
_entity_poly.type
_entity_poly.pdbx_seq_one_letter_code
_entity_poly.pdbx_strand_id
1 'polypeptide(L)'
;LTRALGIRQGRGDDQILLDAFKDQVLAYDALAIKNASDAASLAIASAKHLLAAADAGSPTAISIRNEGASLLAQTVIATWLGAGGPLDDAPEIAIQGGPSKNSAYVSAIQSNISHSLPKAKFVAARGDNLDGALWIANNMPNDAEPLLRWAVKSI
;
A
#
# COMPACT_ATOMS: atom_id res chain seq x y z
N LEU A 1 4.43 -12.65 -5.38
CA LEU A 1 4.79 -14.04 -5.09
C LEU A 1 4.25 -15.01 -6.13
N THR A 2 2.95 -15.02 -6.45
CA THR A 2 2.34 -15.92 -7.45
C THR A 2 2.99 -15.81 -8.84
N ARG A 3 3.32 -14.59 -9.29
CA ARG A 3 4.03 -14.38 -10.56
C ARG A 3 5.45 -14.95 -10.52
N ALA A 4 6.20 -14.74 -9.44
CA ALA A 4 7.54 -15.29 -9.26
C ALA A 4 7.50 -16.83 -9.23
N LEU A 5 6.51 -17.43 -8.58
CA LEU A 5 6.30 -18.89 -8.60
C LEU A 5 6.01 -19.38 -10.03
N GLY A 6 5.22 -18.66 -10.81
CA GLY A 6 4.97 -18.96 -12.23
C GLY A 6 6.25 -18.96 -13.06
N ILE A 7 7.13 -17.99 -12.87
CA ILE A 7 8.43 -17.92 -13.55
C ILE A 7 9.30 -19.14 -13.20
N ARG A 8 9.39 -19.48 -11.91
CA ARG A 8 10.10 -20.72 -11.48
C ARG A 8 9.58 -21.98 -12.16
N GLN A 9 8.31 -22.01 -12.52
CA GLN A 9 7.64 -23.11 -13.21
C GLN A 9 7.70 -22.98 -14.75
N GLY A 10 8.50 -22.07 -15.29
CA GLY A 10 8.69 -21.89 -16.73
C GLY A 10 7.57 -21.07 -17.42
N ARG A 11 6.75 -20.37 -16.67
CA ARG A 11 5.66 -19.52 -17.19
C ARG A 11 6.03 -18.03 -17.26
N GLY A 12 7.26 -17.74 -17.65
CA GLY A 12 7.80 -16.39 -17.81
C GLY A 12 9.30 -16.37 -17.66
N ASP A 13 9.91 -15.22 -17.91
CA ASP A 13 11.37 -15.01 -18.00
C ASP A 13 11.90 -13.84 -17.15
N ASP A 14 11.09 -13.25 -16.28
CA ASP A 14 11.51 -12.14 -15.39
C ASP A 14 12.40 -12.65 -14.25
N GLN A 15 13.69 -12.83 -14.55
CA GLN A 15 14.67 -13.35 -13.60
C GLN A 15 14.86 -12.42 -12.39
N ILE A 16 14.75 -11.08 -12.58
CA ILE A 16 14.87 -10.09 -11.50
C ILE A 16 13.77 -10.32 -10.46
N LEU A 17 12.54 -10.56 -10.90
CA LEU A 17 11.44 -10.86 -10.00
C LEU A 17 11.66 -12.20 -9.29
N LEU A 18 12.11 -13.22 -10.00
CA LEU A 18 12.38 -14.53 -9.41
C LEU A 18 13.45 -14.44 -8.32
N ASP A 19 14.54 -13.73 -8.57
CA ASP A 19 15.64 -13.55 -7.63
C ASP A 19 15.20 -12.78 -6.38
N ALA A 20 14.37 -11.74 -6.54
CA ALA A 20 13.84 -10.97 -5.43
C ALA A 20 12.92 -11.79 -4.50
N PHE A 21 12.31 -12.85 -5.02
CA PHE A 21 11.39 -13.73 -4.30
C PHE A 21 11.92 -15.15 -4.07
N LYS A 22 13.21 -15.41 -4.32
CA LYS A 22 13.77 -16.78 -4.31
C LYS A 22 13.45 -17.58 -3.05
N ASP A 23 13.56 -16.97 -1.88
CA ASP A 23 13.33 -17.64 -0.61
C ASP A 23 11.85 -17.96 -0.39
N GLN A 24 10.97 -17.02 -0.79
CA GLN A 24 9.52 -17.20 -0.68
C GLN A 24 9.01 -18.25 -1.67
N VAL A 25 9.54 -18.30 -2.90
CA VAL A 25 9.12 -19.32 -3.87
C VAL A 25 9.66 -20.71 -3.56
N LEU A 26 10.65 -20.82 -2.69
CA LEU A 26 11.10 -22.10 -2.13
C LEU A 26 10.23 -22.55 -0.96
N ALA A 27 9.76 -21.61 -0.14
CA ALA A 27 8.95 -21.88 1.05
C ALA A 27 7.46 -22.12 0.75
N TYR A 28 6.94 -21.59 -0.36
CA TYR A 28 5.52 -21.66 -0.69
C TYR A 28 5.27 -22.29 -2.06
N ASP A 29 4.26 -23.13 -2.15
CA ASP A 29 3.64 -23.52 -3.41
C ASP A 29 2.35 -22.70 -3.67
N ALA A 30 1.74 -22.90 -4.84
CA ALA A 30 0.55 -22.15 -5.24
C ALA A 30 -0.65 -22.40 -4.32
N LEU A 31 -0.76 -23.61 -3.76
CA LEU A 31 -1.84 -23.99 -2.86
C LEU A 31 -1.65 -23.38 -1.47
N ALA A 32 -0.41 -23.40 -0.96
CA ALA A 32 -0.05 -22.77 0.29
C ALA A 32 -0.31 -21.25 0.28
N ILE A 33 0.02 -20.57 -0.84
CA ILE A 33 -0.28 -19.14 -1.01
C ILE A 33 -1.78 -18.88 -1.00
N LYS A 34 -2.55 -19.69 -1.74
CA LYS A 34 -4.02 -19.54 -1.84
C LYS A 34 -4.72 -19.77 -0.49
N ASN A 35 -4.21 -20.70 0.30
CA ASN A 35 -4.81 -21.11 1.57
C ASN A 35 -4.11 -20.50 2.79
N ALA A 36 -3.24 -19.51 2.60
CA ALA A 36 -2.53 -18.88 3.70
C ALA A 36 -3.53 -18.28 4.70
N SER A 37 -3.48 -18.77 5.94
CA SER A 37 -4.30 -18.24 7.04
C SER A 37 -3.96 -16.80 7.38
N ASP A 38 -2.77 -16.35 7.01
CA ASP A 38 -2.24 -15.01 7.20
C ASP A 38 -1.84 -14.36 5.86
N ALA A 39 -2.79 -14.28 4.94
CA ALA A 39 -2.57 -13.68 3.62
C ALA A 39 -2.15 -12.20 3.71
N ALA A 40 -2.61 -11.47 4.73
CA ALA A 40 -2.25 -10.06 4.93
C ALA A 40 -0.77 -9.91 5.30
N SER A 41 -0.26 -10.68 6.26
CA SER A 41 1.17 -10.65 6.62
C SER A 41 2.06 -11.09 5.47
N LEU A 42 1.64 -12.10 4.69
CA LEU A 42 2.38 -12.52 3.50
C LEU A 42 2.44 -11.41 2.45
N ALA A 43 1.34 -10.68 2.24
CA ALA A 43 1.29 -9.55 1.33
C ALA A 43 2.20 -8.41 1.80
N ILE A 44 2.16 -8.06 3.09
CA ILE A 44 3.01 -7.03 3.69
C ILE A 44 4.50 -7.41 3.55
N ALA A 45 4.86 -8.63 3.89
CA ALA A 45 6.23 -9.14 3.76
C ALA A 45 6.71 -9.13 2.29
N SER A 46 5.81 -9.40 1.35
CA SER A 46 6.11 -9.43 -0.08
C SER A 46 6.30 -8.04 -0.69
N ALA A 47 5.69 -7.00 -0.12
CA ALA A 47 5.68 -5.65 -0.69
C ALA A 47 7.09 -5.08 -0.87
N LYS A 48 7.99 -5.24 0.11
CA LYS A 48 9.38 -4.77 0.02
C LYS A 48 10.16 -5.45 -1.09
N HIS A 49 9.96 -6.75 -1.31
CA HIS A 49 10.63 -7.51 -2.36
C HIS A 49 10.13 -7.10 -3.75
N LEU A 50 8.81 -6.84 -3.87
CA LEU A 50 8.22 -6.32 -5.10
C LEU A 50 8.79 -4.95 -5.48
N LEU A 51 8.83 -4.01 -4.53
CA LEU A 51 9.36 -2.67 -4.77
C LEU A 51 10.85 -2.70 -5.12
N ALA A 52 11.64 -3.54 -4.43
CA ALA A 52 13.05 -3.73 -4.75
C ALA A 52 13.25 -4.32 -6.16
N ALA A 53 12.44 -5.31 -6.57
CA ALA A 53 12.48 -5.86 -7.92
C ALA A 53 12.09 -4.82 -8.98
N ALA A 54 11.09 -3.97 -8.69
CA ALA A 54 10.69 -2.89 -9.58
C ALA A 54 11.82 -1.86 -9.76
N ASP A 55 12.51 -1.49 -8.69
CA ASP A 55 13.65 -0.57 -8.73
C ASP A 55 14.86 -1.18 -9.45
N ALA A 56 15.01 -2.51 -9.41
CA ALA A 56 16.01 -3.26 -10.17
C ALA A 56 15.64 -3.48 -11.66
N GLY A 57 14.47 -3.01 -12.10
CA GLY A 57 14.05 -3.03 -13.51
C GLY A 57 13.21 -4.24 -13.91
N SER A 58 12.67 -5.03 -12.97
CA SER A 58 11.73 -6.11 -13.28
C SER A 58 10.47 -5.54 -13.96
N PRO A 59 10.17 -5.90 -15.22
CA PRO A 59 8.99 -5.38 -15.91
C PRO A 59 7.69 -5.80 -15.23
N THR A 60 7.63 -7.02 -14.72
CA THR A 60 6.47 -7.54 -13.99
C THR A 60 6.26 -6.79 -12.66
N ALA A 61 7.34 -6.53 -11.90
CA ALA A 61 7.24 -5.80 -10.65
C ALA A 61 6.85 -4.33 -10.86
N ILE A 62 7.39 -3.69 -11.91
CA ILE A 62 7.01 -2.32 -12.32
C ILE A 62 5.52 -2.26 -12.65
N SER A 63 5.01 -3.21 -13.42
CA SER A 63 3.59 -3.28 -13.77
C SER A 63 2.71 -3.40 -12.52
N ILE A 64 3.04 -4.32 -11.60
CA ILE A 64 2.28 -4.53 -10.36
C ILE A 64 2.35 -3.29 -9.45
N ARG A 65 3.53 -2.66 -9.33
CA ARG A 65 3.70 -1.41 -8.57
C ARG A 65 2.81 -0.30 -9.12
N ASN A 66 2.78 -0.12 -10.44
CA ASN A 66 2.02 0.93 -11.09
C ASN A 66 0.50 0.67 -10.99
N GLU A 67 0.07 -0.58 -11.11
CA GLU A 67 -1.31 -0.99 -10.88
C GLU A 67 -1.74 -0.69 -9.44
N GLY A 68 -0.93 -1.08 -8.45
CA GLY A 68 -1.17 -0.78 -7.04
C GLY A 68 -1.25 0.72 -6.76
N ALA A 69 -0.38 1.52 -7.37
CA ALA A 69 -0.42 2.98 -7.26
C ALA A 69 -1.71 3.57 -7.85
N SER A 70 -2.18 3.03 -8.98
CA SER A 70 -3.43 3.46 -9.61
C SER A 70 -4.65 3.12 -8.75
N LEU A 71 -4.73 1.91 -8.22
CA LEU A 71 -5.83 1.48 -7.33
C LEU A 71 -5.89 2.31 -6.05
N LEU A 72 -4.73 2.61 -5.45
CA LEU A 72 -4.67 3.46 -4.27
C LEU A 72 -5.12 4.89 -4.59
N ALA A 73 -4.68 5.45 -5.70
CA ALA A 73 -5.11 6.77 -6.14
C ALA A 73 -6.63 6.84 -6.37
N GLN A 74 -7.22 5.82 -7.01
CA GLN A 74 -8.67 5.72 -7.20
C GLN A 74 -9.41 5.69 -5.85
N THR A 75 -8.88 4.96 -4.86
CA THR A 75 -9.45 4.92 -3.51
C THR A 75 -9.43 6.30 -2.85
N VAL A 76 -8.32 7.03 -2.94
CA VAL A 76 -8.18 8.40 -2.41
C VAL A 76 -9.19 9.34 -3.07
N ILE A 77 -9.28 9.31 -4.40
CA ILE A 77 -10.21 10.14 -5.18
C ILE A 77 -11.66 9.82 -4.81
N ALA A 78 -12.01 8.53 -4.76
CA ALA A 78 -13.36 8.10 -4.39
C ALA A 78 -13.73 8.52 -2.96
N THR A 79 -12.79 8.44 -2.02
CA THR A 79 -12.99 8.90 -0.63
C THR A 79 -13.22 10.41 -0.58
N TRP A 80 -12.44 11.22 -1.30
CA TRP A 80 -12.60 12.65 -1.38
C TRP A 80 -13.98 13.05 -1.92
N LEU A 81 -14.37 12.46 -3.05
CA LEU A 81 -15.69 12.70 -3.67
C LEU A 81 -16.83 12.22 -2.79
N GLY A 82 -16.69 11.04 -2.16
CA GLY A 82 -17.67 10.47 -1.23
C GLY A 82 -17.89 11.34 0.01
N ALA A 83 -16.87 12.09 0.44
CA ALA A 83 -16.96 13.08 1.50
C ALA A 83 -17.52 14.46 1.04
N GLY A 84 -17.94 14.57 -0.22
CA GLY A 84 -18.47 15.82 -0.78
C GLY A 84 -17.41 16.78 -1.27
N GLY A 85 -16.15 16.39 -1.37
CA GLY A 85 -15.06 17.21 -1.88
C GLY A 85 -15.17 17.41 -3.40
N PRO A 86 -15.15 18.66 -3.91
CA PRO A 86 -15.22 18.93 -5.34
C PRO A 86 -13.90 18.62 -6.05
N LEU A 87 -13.97 18.32 -7.37
CA LEU A 87 -12.79 18.02 -8.20
C LEU A 87 -11.85 19.21 -8.40
N ASP A 88 -12.38 20.43 -8.30
CA ASP A 88 -11.64 21.67 -8.50
C ASP A 88 -11.04 22.27 -7.22
N ASP A 89 -11.23 21.61 -6.08
CA ASP A 89 -10.63 22.00 -4.82
C ASP A 89 -9.16 21.51 -4.70
N ALA A 90 -8.48 21.98 -3.66
CA ALA A 90 -7.06 21.71 -3.40
C ALA A 90 -6.85 20.91 -2.11
N PRO A 91 -7.27 19.61 -2.06
CA PRO A 91 -7.09 18.82 -0.87
C PRO A 91 -5.61 18.66 -0.51
N GLU A 92 -5.31 18.67 0.79
CA GLU A 92 -4.00 18.31 1.31
C GLU A 92 -3.94 16.79 1.53
N ILE A 93 -2.97 16.13 0.91
CA ILE A 93 -2.82 14.67 0.94
C ILE A 93 -1.44 14.32 1.49
N ALA A 94 -1.40 13.53 2.57
CA ALA A 94 -0.18 12.96 3.10
C ALA A 94 -0.12 11.46 2.79
N ILE A 95 1.02 10.97 2.29
CA ILE A 95 1.25 9.55 1.99
C ILE A 95 2.19 8.99 3.05
N GLN A 96 1.73 7.99 3.79
CA GLN A 96 2.49 7.36 4.87
C GLN A 96 2.54 5.84 4.75
N GLY A 97 3.38 5.22 5.60
CA GLY A 97 3.51 3.78 5.73
C GLY A 97 4.78 3.22 5.11
N GLY A 98 5.01 1.92 5.24
CA GLY A 98 6.24 1.28 4.75
C GLY A 98 6.53 1.50 3.27
N PRO A 99 5.56 1.30 2.36
CA PRO A 99 5.75 1.53 0.93
C PRO A 99 6.03 2.99 0.54
N SER A 100 5.66 3.98 1.36
CA SER A 100 5.94 5.39 1.08
C SER A 100 7.42 5.75 1.12
N LYS A 101 8.28 4.85 1.58
CA LYS A 101 9.74 4.99 1.50
C LYS A 101 10.29 4.76 0.09
N ASN A 102 9.50 4.18 -0.81
CA ASN A 102 9.86 4.00 -2.22
C ASN A 102 9.39 5.21 -3.03
N SER A 103 10.34 6.04 -3.46
CA SER A 103 10.06 7.29 -4.17
C SER A 103 9.33 7.08 -5.50
N ALA A 104 9.66 6.03 -6.24
CA ALA A 104 9.01 5.73 -7.51
C ALA A 104 7.53 5.32 -7.31
N TYR A 105 7.23 4.59 -6.23
CA TYR A 105 5.86 4.25 -5.87
C TYR A 105 5.05 5.49 -5.46
N VAL A 106 5.64 6.35 -4.61
CA VAL A 106 5.02 7.62 -4.19
C VAL A 106 4.75 8.51 -5.40
N SER A 107 5.73 8.68 -6.29
CA SER A 107 5.57 9.48 -7.51
C SER A 107 4.45 8.95 -8.41
N ALA A 108 4.32 7.62 -8.55
CA ALA A 108 3.24 7.02 -9.32
C ALA A 108 1.85 7.29 -8.70
N ILE A 109 1.73 7.21 -7.37
CA ILE A 109 0.48 7.56 -6.66
C ILE A 109 0.13 9.03 -6.88
N GLN A 110 1.09 9.93 -6.63
CA GLN A 110 0.91 11.37 -6.79
C GLN A 110 0.49 11.74 -8.22
N SER A 111 1.16 11.15 -9.23
CA SER A 111 0.82 11.37 -10.64
C SER A 111 -0.62 10.95 -10.95
N ASN A 112 -1.05 9.77 -10.50
CA ASN A 112 -2.41 9.28 -10.71
C ASN A 112 -3.46 10.17 -10.00
N ILE A 113 -3.17 10.63 -8.78
CA ILE A 113 -4.08 11.55 -8.06
C ILE A 113 -4.16 12.90 -8.79
N SER A 114 -3.01 13.47 -9.15
CA SER A 114 -2.96 14.78 -9.83
C SER A 114 -3.67 14.80 -11.19
N HIS A 115 -3.77 13.63 -11.84
CA HIS A 115 -4.54 13.51 -13.08
C HIS A 115 -6.04 13.82 -12.87
N SER A 116 -6.60 13.40 -11.76
CA SER A 116 -8.04 13.59 -11.44
C SER A 116 -8.29 14.77 -10.50
N LEU A 117 -7.33 15.12 -9.64
CA LEU A 117 -7.37 16.23 -8.70
C LEU A 117 -6.15 17.13 -8.95
N PRO A 118 -6.17 17.96 -10.00
CA PRO A 118 -4.98 18.68 -10.45
C PRO A 118 -4.50 19.77 -9.47
N LYS A 119 -5.34 20.19 -8.52
CA LYS A 119 -4.99 21.14 -7.48
C LYS A 119 -4.59 20.50 -6.15
N ALA A 120 -4.59 19.15 -6.05
CA ALA A 120 -4.20 18.44 -4.84
C ALA A 120 -2.77 18.81 -4.42
N LYS A 121 -2.58 19.03 -3.11
CA LYS A 121 -1.30 19.35 -2.51
C LYS A 121 -0.77 18.15 -1.73
N PHE A 122 0.43 17.69 -2.07
CA PHE A 122 1.08 16.62 -1.31
C PHE A 122 1.92 17.26 -0.21
N VAL A 123 1.57 16.94 1.04
CA VAL A 123 2.18 17.51 2.23
C VAL A 123 2.88 16.43 3.06
N ALA A 124 3.85 16.83 3.88
CA ALA A 124 4.41 15.95 4.88
C ALA A 124 3.35 15.60 5.92
N ALA A 125 3.34 14.34 6.36
CA ALA A 125 2.46 13.96 7.44
C ALA A 125 2.85 14.65 8.75
N ARG A 126 1.87 15.03 9.54
CA ARG A 126 2.07 15.73 10.82
C ARG A 126 2.44 14.80 11.98
N GLY A 127 2.32 13.50 11.78
CA GLY A 127 2.61 12.47 12.77
C GLY A 127 2.44 11.08 12.18
N ASP A 128 2.69 10.06 12.97
CA ASP A 128 2.48 8.67 12.58
C ASP A 128 1.14 8.10 13.13
N ASN A 129 0.93 6.79 12.97
CA ASN A 129 -0.29 6.13 13.44
C ASN A 129 -0.43 6.18 14.96
N LEU A 130 0.70 6.21 15.70
CA LEU A 130 0.70 6.30 17.16
C LEU A 130 0.32 7.71 17.61
N ASP A 131 0.84 8.74 16.94
CA ASP A 131 0.45 10.14 17.19
C ASP A 131 -1.04 10.34 16.94
N GLY A 132 -1.58 9.75 15.86
CA GLY A 132 -3.01 9.77 15.56
C GLY A 132 -3.86 9.09 16.64
N ALA A 133 -3.44 7.91 17.08
CA ALA A 133 -4.11 7.19 18.18
C ALA A 133 -4.08 7.97 19.49
N LEU A 134 -2.96 8.59 19.82
CA LEU A 134 -2.81 9.44 21.01
C LEU A 134 -3.70 10.69 20.93
N TRP A 135 -3.79 11.31 19.74
CA TRP A 135 -4.67 12.46 19.52
C TRP A 135 -6.15 12.07 19.74
N ILE A 136 -6.59 10.93 19.18
CA ILE A 136 -7.96 10.41 19.39
C ILE A 136 -8.20 10.16 20.89
N ALA A 137 -7.27 9.49 21.57
CA ALA A 137 -7.41 9.18 22.99
C ALA A 137 -7.53 10.45 23.88
N ASN A 138 -6.84 11.53 23.51
CA ASN A 138 -6.85 12.77 24.27
C ASN A 138 -8.02 13.70 23.92
N ASN A 139 -8.54 13.64 22.71
CA ASN A 139 -9.57 14.58 22.24
C ASN A 139 -10.96 13.95 22.12
N MET A 140 -11.07 12.61 22.18
CA MET A 140 -12.34 11.86 22.15
C MET A 140 -13.37 12.44 21.17
N PRO A 141 -13.04 12.53 19.86
CA PRO A 141 -14.02 13.01 18.90
C PRO A 141 -15.23 12.07 18.87
N ASN A 142 -16.43 12.59 19.00
CA ASN A 142 -17.69 11.81 19.09
C ASN A 142 -17.83 10.81 17.94
N ASP A 143 -17.36 11.16 16.75
CA ASP A 143 -17.45 10.35 15.55
C ASP A 143 -16.50 9.13 15.57
N ALA A 144 -15.47 9.16 16.39
CA ALA A 144 -14.51 8.06 16.52
C ALA A 144 -14.89 7.05 17.59
N GLU A 145 -15.75 7.39 18.55
CA GLU A 145 -16.13 6.52 19.66
C GLU A 145 -16.62 5.13 19.24
N PRO A 146 -17.47 4.97 18.21
CA PRO A 146 -17.92 3.65 17.73
C PRO A 146 -16.80 2.78 17.17
N LEU A 147 -15.66 3.38 16.79
CA LEU A 147 -14.51 2.70 16.20
C LEU A 147 -13.45 2.31 17.24
N LEU A 148 -13.58 2.81 18.48
CA LEU A 148 -12.59 2.60 19.53
C LEU A 148 -12.89 1.30 20.30
N ARG A 149 -11.84 0.52 20.53
CA ARG A 149 -11.87 -0.61 21.48
C ARG A 149 -10.94 -0.30 22.64
N TRP A 150 -11.52 -0.13 23.80
CA TRP A 150 -10.77 0.11 25.03
C TRP A 150 -10.28 -1.21 25.64
N ALA A 151 -8.99 -1.28 25.96
CA ALA A 151 -8.50 -2.39 26.77
C ALA A 151 -8.96 -2.17 28.22
N VAL A 152 -9.87 -3.00 28.69
CA VAL A 152 -10.26 -3.02 30.11
C VAL A 152 -9.10 -3.66 30.86
N LYS A 153 -8.46 -2.88 31.77
CA LYS A 153 -7.50 -3.44 32.72
C LYS A 153 -8.26 -4.40 33.62
N SER A 154 -7.99 -5.69 33.51
CA SER A 154 -8.41 -6.66 34.52
C SER A 154 -7.66 -6.30 35.83
N ILE A 155 -8.41 -5.90 36.82
CA ILE A 155 -7.90 -5.65 38.21
C ILE A 155 -7.73 -7.02 38.87
#